data_4973db4238087a84b27436d4329d26b8
#
_entry.id   4973db4238087a84b27436d4329d26b8
#
_cell.length_a   1.000
_cell.length_b   1.000
_cell.length_c   1.000
_cell.angle_alpha   90.00
_cell.angle_beta   90.00
_cell.angle_gamma   90.00
#
_symmetry.space_group_name_H-M   'P 1'
#
loop_
_entity.id
_entity.type
_entity.pdbx_description
1 polymer ?
#
loop_
_entity_poly.entity_id
_entity_poly.type
_entity_poly.pdbx_seq_one_letter_code
_entity_poly.pdbx_strand_id
1 'polypeptide(L)'
;MDIVSIRSIVEAVPDPEIPVLTLGDLGVIRDIRLGTFGFEIDVTPTYSGCPATRVINEMISDALKTAKVEKFNIQNVLTPNWSTDWMSDEGKKKLLDYGIAPPNTSSSGPKECPQCKSKNMSQISQFGSTPCQSLWRCGDCLEPFNYFKCL
;
A
#
# COMPACT_ATOMS: atom_id res chain seq x y z
N MET A 1 11.04 -13.95 -20.66
CA MET A 1 10.79 -13.65 -19.23
C MET A 1 9.48 -14.33 -18.82
N ASP A 2 9.44 -14.89 -17.65
CA ASP A 2 8.28 -15.62 -17.15
C ASP A 2 7.43 -14.77 -16.19
N ILE A 3 6.26 -15.28 -15.83
CA ILE A 3 5.32 -14.59 -14.94
C ILE A 3 5.93 -14.34 -13.55
N VAL A 4 6.77 -15.26 -13.07
CA VAL A 4 7.42 -15.11 -11.75
C VAL A 4 8.39 -13.94 -11.76
N SER A 5 9.17 -13.80 -12.81
CA SER A 5 10.10 -12.66 -12.97
C SER A 5 9.34 -11.34 -13.10
N ILE A 6 8.25 -11.30 -13.87
CA ILE A 6 7.39 -10.11 -13.98
C ILE A 6 6.82 -9.74 -12.62
N ARG A 7 6.31 -10.72 -11.88
CA ARG A 7 5.76 -10.49 -10.53
C ARG A 7 6.80 -9.87 -9.60
N SER A 8 7.99 -10.41 -9.57
CA SER A 8 9.09 -9.86 -8.75
C SER A 8 9.41 -8.41 -9.07
N ILE A 9 9.40 -8.06 -10.36
CA ILE A 9 9.67 -6.69 -10.81
C ILE A 9 8.56 -5.72 -10.33
N VAL A 10 7.29 -6.07 -10.58
CA VAL A 10 6.18 -5.17 -10.26
C VAL A 10 5.90 -5.08 -8.76
N GLU A 11 6.08 -6.16 -8.02
CA GLU A 11 5.91 -6.16 -6.57
C GLU A 11 7.02 -5.41 -5.83
N ALA A 12 8.19 -5.26 -6.42
CA ALA A 12 9.30 -4.49 -5.85
C ALA A 12 9.16 -2.97 -6.03
N VAL A 13 8.21 -2.50 -6.84
CA VAL A 13 7.96 -1.07 -7.05
C VAL A 13 7.49 -0.44 -5.74
N PRO A 14 8.13 0.67 -5.28
CA PRO A 14 7.71 1.34 -4.06
C PRO A 14 6.38 2.09 -4.26
N ASP A 15 5.59 2.15 -3.19
CA ASP A 15 4.38 2.95 -3.19
C ASP A 15 4.73 4.45 -3.22
N PRO A 16 4.10 5.26 -4.09
CA PRO A 16 4.45 6.69 -4.18
C PRO A 16 4.03 7.53 -2.97
N GLU A 17 3.02 7.09 -2.22
CA GLU A 17 2.54 7.82 -1.03
C GLU A 17 3.28 7.38 0.24
N ILE A 18 3.66 6.11 0.33
CA ILE A 18 4.39 5.54 1.47
C ILE A 18 5.57 4.74 0.93
N PRO A 19 6.68 5.40 0.57
CA PRO A 19 7.78 4.75 -0.19
C PRO A 19 8.50 3.62 0.54
N VAL A 20 8.33 3.50 1.85
CA VAL A 20 8.87 2.38 2.63
C VAL A 20 8.18 1.06 2.30
N LEU A 21 6.95 1.13 1.78
CA LEU A 21 6.18 -0.03 1.32
C LEU A 21 6.39 -0.26 -0.16
N THR A 22 6.40 -1.52 -0.55
CA THR A 22 6.32 -1.92 -1.96
C THR A 22 4.88 -2.25 -2.34
N LEU A 23 4.60 -2.32 -3.64
CA LEU A 23 3.28 -2.74 -4.13
C LEU A 23 2.98 -4.18 -3.70
N GLY A 24 4.01 -5.04 -3.58
CA GLY A 24 3.87 -6.38 -3.04
C GLY A 24 3.46 -6.38 -1.57
N ASP A 25 4.05 -5.50 -0.75
CA ASP A 25 3.69 -5.35 0.66
C ASP A 25 2.22 -4.96 0.83
N LEU A 26 1.71 -4.09 -0.03
CA LEU A 26 0.32 -3.65 -0.01
C LEU A 26 -0.65 -4.70 -0.55
N GLY A 27 -0.18 -5.65 -1.37
CA GLY A 27 -1.05 -6.63 -1.99
C GLY A 27 -1.93 -6.06 -3.11
N VAL A 28 -1.51 -4.96 -3.75
CA VAL A 28 -2.27 -4.32 -4.84
C VAL A 28 -2.11 -5.01 -6.19
N ILE A 29 -1.08 -5.84 -6.36
CA ILE A 29 -0.88 -6.64 -7.57
C ILE A 29 -1.75 -7.89 -7.47
N ARG A 30 -2.85 -7.92 -8.22
CA ARG A 30 -3.86 -8.96 -8.08
C ARG A 30 -3.57 -10.19 -8.91
N ASP A 31 -3.28 -10.00 -10.19
CA ASP A 31 -3.00 -11.08 -11.11
C ASP A 31 -2.02 -10.67 -12.18
N ILE A 32 -1.25 -11.64 -12.65
CA ILE A 32 -0.35 -11.47 -13.79
C ILE A 32 -0.50 -12.70 -14.66
N ARG A 33 -0.84 -12.48 -15.93
CA ARG A 33 -1.04 -13.53 -16.91
C ARG A 33 -0.43 -13.16 -18.25
N LEU A 34 -0.14 -14.15 -19.06
CA LEU A 34 0.31 -13.95 -20.43
C LEU A 34 -0.91 -13.94 -21.34
N GLY A 35 -1.22 -12.78 -21.90
CA GLY A 35 -2.31 -12.60 -22.86
C GLY A 35 -1.82 -12.69 -24.30
N THR A 36 -2.72 -12.36 -25.24
CA THR A 36 -2.45 -12.43 -26.69
C THR A 36 -1.35 -11.46 -27.13
N PHE A 37 -1.29 -10.27 -26.51
CA PHE A 37 -0.34 -9.21 -26.91
C PHE A 37 0.83 -9.03 -25.94
N GLY A 38 0.91 -9.80 -24.87
CA GLY A 38 1.95 -9.70 -23.87
C GLY A 38 1.42 -9.93 -22.46
N PHE A 39 2.18 -9.48 -21.48
CA PHE A 39 1.78 -9.65 -20.07
C PHE A 39 0.62 -8.71 -19.70
N GLU A 40 -0.36 -9.24 -19.02
CA GLU A 40 -1.46 -8.46 -18.44
C GLU A 40 -1.29 -8.43 -16.92
N ILE A 41 -1.29 -7.22 -16.35
CA ILE A 41 -1.08 -6.99 -14.92
C ILE A 41 -2.33 -6.31 -14.35
N ASP A 42 -3.00 -6.97 -13.43
CA ASP A 42 -4.17 -6.45 -12.74
C ASP A 42 -3.74 -5.80 -11.43
N VAL A 43 -4.11 -4.53 -11.25
CA VAL A 43 -3.77 -3.72 -10.10
C VAL A 43 -5.05 -3.21 -9.44
N THR A 44 -5.18 -3.40 -8.14
CA THR A 44 -6.31 -2.85 -7.37
C THR A 44 -5.82 -1.75 -6.43
N PRO A 45 -6.26 -0.49 -6.63
CA PRO A 45 -5.88 0.59 -5.72
C PRO A 45 -6.45 0.38 -4.33
N THR A 46 -5.82 0.97 -3.32
CA THR A 46 -6.23 0.83 -1.92
C THR A 46 -7.61 1.44 -1.62
N TYR A 47 -8.05 2.37 -2.45
CA TYR A 47 -9.42 2.91 -2.41
C TYR A 47 -9.84 3.40 -3.80
N SER A 48 -11.15 3.43 -4.04
CA SER A 48 -11.72 3.89 -5.30
C SER A 48 -11.43 5.39 -5.49
N GLY A 49 -10.95 5.77 -6.67
CA GLY A 49 -10.58 7.15 -6.98
C GLY A 49 -9.24 7.59 -6.37
N CYS A 50 -8.38 6.65 -5.98
CA CYS A 50 -7.04 6.95 -5.47
C CYS A 50 -6.25 7.81 -6.47
N PRO A 51 -5.80 9.02 -6.08
CA PRO A 51 -5.04 9.89 -6.98
C PRO A 51 -3.67 9.31 -7.35
N ALA A 52 -3.14 8.40 -6.54
CA ALA A 52 -1.87 7.73 -6.81
C ALA A 52 -1.97 6.63 -7.87
N THR A 53 -3.17 6.21 -8.29
CA THR A 53 -3.37 5.10 -9.25
C THR A 53 -2.60 5.32 -10.55
N ARG A 54 -2.67 6.52 -11.10
CA ARG A 54 -1.94 6.87 -12.33
C ARG A 54 -0.44 6.77 -12.12
N VAL A 55 0.07 7.31 -11.02
CA VAL A 55 1.51 7.28 -10.69
C VAL A 55 1.98 5.84 -10.50
N ILE A 56 1.21 5.01 -9.82
CA ILE A 56 1.51 3.58 -9.65
C ILE A 56 1.63 2.89 -11.01
N ASN A 57 0.68 3.11 -11.90
CA ASN A 57 0.71 2.53 -13.25
C ASN A 57 1.94 2.99 -14.04
N GLU A 58 2.30 4.27 -13.96
CA GLU A 58 3.51 4.81 -14.59
C GLU A 58 4.78 4.17 -14.02
N MET A 59 4.88 4.03 -12.69
CA MET A 59 6.02 3.40 -12.03
C MET A 59 6.18 1.93 -12.42
N ILE A 60 5.07 1.18 -12.49
CA ILE A 60 5.07 -0.21 -12.97
C ILE A 60 5.55 -0.26 -14.42
N SER A 61 5.01 0.61 -15.27
CA SER A 61 5.41 0.69 -16.68
C SER A 61 6.92 0.95 -16.82
N ASP A 62 7.45 1.89 -16.07
CA ASP A 62 8.88 2.23 -16.12
C ASP A 62 9.75 1.08 -15.62
N ALA A 63 9.34 0.39 -14.57
CA ALA A 63 10.05 -0.78 -14.06
C ALA A 63 10.11 -1.91 -15.10
N LEU A 64 8.99 -2.17 -15.78
CA LEU A 64 8.92 -3.19 -16.82
C LEU A 64 9.76 -2.81 -18.05
N LYS A 65 9.72 -1.56 -18.48
CA LYS A 65 10.55 -1.06 -19.59
C LYS A 65 12.05 -1.15 -19.27
N THR A 66 12.42 -0.79 -18.05
CA THR A 66 13.81 -0.92 -17.57
C THR A 66 14.28 -2.36 -17.61
N ALA A 67 13.39 -3.31 -17.33
CA ALA A 67 13.66 -4.73 -17.44
C ALA A 67 13.56 -5.27 -18.88
N LYS A 68 13.38 -4.39 -19.87
CA LYS A 68 13.26 -4.72 -21.30
C LYS A 68 12.02 -5.56 -21.63
N VAL A 69 10.96 -5.41 -20.87
CA VAL A 69 9.65 -5.98 -21.20
C VAL A 69 8.91 -5.01 -22.10
N GLU A 70 8.72 -5.38 -23.35
CA GLU A 70 8.16 -4.49 -24.37
C GLU A 70 6.65 -4.58 -24.51
N LYS A 71 6.08 -5.74 -24.20
CA LYS A 71 4.66 -6.01 -24.43
C LYS A 71 3.95 -6.33 -23.11
N PHE A 72 3.25 -5.35 -22.61
CA PHE A 72 2.43 -5.50 -21.40
C PHE A 72 1.25 -4.54 -21.42
N ASN A 73 0.24 -4.86 -20.62
CA ASN A 73 -0.92 -4.02 -20.36
C ASN A 73 -1.22 -4.00 -18.87
N ILE A 74 -1.47 -2.82 -18.31
CA ILE A 74 -1.82 -2.65 -16.90
C ILE A 74 -3.30 -2.29 -16.83
N GLN A 75 -4.06 -3.08 -16.06
CA GLN A 75 -5.49 -2.90 -15.86
C GLN A 75 -5.78 -2.60 -14.41
N ASN A 76 -6.62 -1.60 -14.15
CA ASN A 76 -7.10 -1.32 -12.80
C ASN A 76 -8.39 -2.10 -12.56
N VAL A 77 -8.34 -3.00 -11.58
CA VAL A 77 -9.45 -3.88 -11.21
C VAL A 77 -9.98 -3.44 -9.85
N LEU A 78 -11.24 -2.99 -9.82
CA LEU A 78 -11.86 -2.46 -8.60
C LEU A 78 -12.66 -3.50 -7.80
N THR A 79 -12.91 -4.67 -8.38
CA THR A 79 -13.69 -5.74 -7.74
C THR A 79 -12.88 -7.03 -7.67
N PRO A 80 -12.68 -7.62 -6.49
CA PRO A 80 -13.10 -7.11 -5.17
C PRO A 80 -12.30 -5.87 -4.75
N ASN A 81 -12.88 -5.07 -3.86
CA ASN A 81 -12.19 -3.91 -3.30
C ASN A 81 -10.96 -4.33 -2.52
N TRP A 82 -9.92 -3.51 -2.55
CA TRP A 82 -8.73 -3.73 -1.73
C TRP A 82 -9.11 -3.74 -0.24
N SER A 83 -8.48 -4.63 0.51
CA SER A 83 -8.62 -4.74 1.96
C SER A 83 -7.26 -4.71 2.63
N THR A 84 -7.18 -4.15 3.84
CA THR A 84 -5.98 -4.19 4.66
C THR A 84 -5.52 -5.61 4.99
N ASP A 85 -6.40 -6.61 4.85
CA ASP A 85 -6.06 -8.03 4.99
C ASP A 85 -5.10 -8.52 3.89
N TRP A 86 -5.03 -7.80 2.77
CA TRP A 86 -4.11 -8.12 1.66
C TRP A 86 -2.68 -7.63 1.91
N MET A 87 -2.50 -6.77 2.90
CA MET A 87 -1.19 -6.26 3.28
C MET A 87 -0.38 -7.37 3.97
N SER A 88 0.89 -7.53 3.58
CA SER A 88 1.77 -8.50 4.20
C SER A 88 2.14 -8.11 5.65
N ASP A 89 2.50 -9.10 6.46
CA ASP A 89 2.99 -8.84 7.82
C ASP A 89 4.29 -8.02 7.80
N GLU A 90 5.13 -8.25 6.81
CA GLU A 90 6.35 -7.46 6.59
C GLU A 90 6.01 -6.00 6.27
N GLY A 91 4.99 -5.76 5.45
CA GLY A 91 4.51 -4.41 5.16
C GLY A 91 4.00 -3.68 6.41
N LYS A 92 3.24 -4.38 7.26
CA LYS A 92 2.77 -3.83 8.54
C LYS A 92 3.93 -3.47 9.47
N LYS A 93 4.96 -4.31 9.52
CA LYS A 93 6.17 -4.05 10.30
C LYS A 93 6.94 -2.83 9.78
N LYS A 94 7.05 -2.70 8.46
CA LYS A 94 7.68 -1.53 7.83
C LYS A 94 6.95 -0.23 8.17
N LEU A 95 5.62 -0.25 8.20
CA LEU A 95 4.81 0.90 8.63
C LEU A 95 5.17 1.31 10.06
N LEU A 96 5.19 0.34 10.98
CA LEU A 96 5.50 0.60 12.38
C LEU A 96 6.90 1.19 12.54
N ASP A 97 7.90 0.62 11.89
CA ASP A 97 9.29 1.10 11.91
C ASP A 97 9.42 2.52 11.31
N TYR A 98 8.55 2.86 10.38
CA TYR A 98 8.50 4.19 9.75
C TYR A 98 7.75 5.23 10.60
N GLY A 99 7.10 4.81 11.68
CA GLY A 99 6.34 5.69 12.56
C GLY A 99 4.86 5.83 12.20
N ILE A 100 4.34 4.95 11.35
CA ILE A 100 2.92 4.87 11.01
C ILE A 100 2.31 3.69 11.76
N ALA A 101 1.24 3.92 12.52
CA ALA A 101 0.55 2.83 13.17
C ALA A 101 -0.13 1.92 12.14
N PRO A 102 0.17 0.61 12.13
CA PRO A 102 -0.42 -0.31 11.16
C PRO A 102 -1.91 -0.53 11.40
N PRO A 103 -2.66 -1.03 10.38
CA PRO A 103 -4.09 -1.26 10.53
C PRO A 103 -4.38 -2.29 11.62
N ASN A 104 -5.41 -2.02 12.41
CA ASN A 104 -5.87 -2.86 13.50
C ASN A 104 -7.29 -3.33 13.23
N THR A 105 -7.46 -4.59 12.87
CA THR A 105 -8.75 -5.18 12.51
C THR A 105 -9.70 -5.37 13.69
N SER A 106 -9.18 -5.32 14.93
CA SER A 106 -9.99 -5.53 16.14
C SER A 106 -10.59 -4.26 16.72
N SER A 107 -10.23 -3.07 16.20
CA SER A 107 -10.78 -1.79 16.65
C SER A 107 -10.75 -0.75 15.53
N SER A 108 -11.43 0.38 15.76
CA SER A 108 -11.52 1.49 14.80
C SER A 108 -10.31 2.45 14.85
N GLY A 109 -9.28 2.14 15.62
CA GLY A 109 -8.11 2.98 15.79
C GLY A 109 -6.84 2.19 15.99
N PRO A 110 -5.69 2.87 16.18
CA PRO A 110 -4.42 2.22 16.37
C PRO A 110 -4.41 1.39 17.68
N LYS A 111 -3.64 0.32 17.66
CA LYS A 111 -3.48 -0.56 18.83
C LYS A 111 -2.67 0.10 19.92
N GLU A 112 -1.60 0.80 19.53
CA GLU A 112 -0.68 1.46 20.44
C GLU A 112 0.08 2.57 19.72
N CYS A 113 0.64 3.50 20.48
CA CYS A 113 1.51 4.53 19.93
C CYS A 113 2.75 3.89 19.29
N PRO A 114 3.10 4.22 18.04
CA PRO A 114 4.28 3.65 17.39
C PRO A 114 5.61 4.08 18.05
N GLN A 115 5.58 5.16 18.84
CA GLN A 115 6.79 5.67 19.50
C GLN A 115 6.98 5.11 20.91
N CYS A 116 5.99 5.25 21.80
CA CYS A 116 6.12 4.89 23.21
C CYS A 116 5.29 3.66 23.63
N LYS A 117 4.52 3.07 22.71
CA LYS A 117 3.65 1.91 22.96
C LYS A 117 2.49 2.16 23.92
N SER A 118 2.21 3.42 24.27
CA SER A 118 1.05 3.78 25.07
C SER A 118 -0.27 3.47 24.34
N LYS A 119 -1.28 3.13 25.12
CA LYS A 119 -2.65 2.96 24.61
C LYS A 119 -3.51 4.21 24.78
N ASN A 120 -2.95 5.27 25.35
CA ASN A 120 -3.63 6.55 25.55
C ASN A 120 -3.46 7.42 24.31
N MET A 121 -4.42 7.34 23.38
CA MET A 121 -4.34 8.01 22.09
C MET A 121 -5.67 8.66 21.76
N SER A 122 -5.63 9.76 21.00
CA SER A 122 -6.82 10.44 20.52
C SER A 122 -6.68 10.80 19.04
N GLN A 123 -7.80 10.72 18.32
CA GLN A 123 -7.86 11.11 16.92
C GLN A 123 -7.92 12.62 16.78
N ILE A 124 -7.01 13.19 15.97
CA ILE A 124 -7.00 14.62 15.67
C ILE A 124 -7.79 14.91 14.40
N SER A 125 -7.61 14.07 13.37
CA SER A 125 -8.26 14.25 12.07
C SER A 125 -8.55 12.89 11.44
N GLN A 126 -9.66 12.84 10.70
CA GLN A 126 -10.04 11.67 9.91
C GLN A 126 -9.08 11.43 8.75
N PHE A 127 -8.39 12.46 8.27
CA PHE A 127 -7.43 12.40 7.20
C PHE A 127 -6.05 12.84 7.70
N GLY A 128 -5.03 12.04 7.38
CA GLY A 128 -3.63 12.34 7.70
C GLY A 128 -2.88 12.82 6.46
N SER A 129 -1.65 12.33 6.29
CA SER A 129 -0.79 12.68 5.14
C SER A 129 -1.39 12.22 3.82
N THR A 130 -2.19 11.16 3.83
CA THR A 130 -2.93 10.64 2.67
C THR A 130 -4.35 10.27 3.09
N PRO A 131 -5.31 10.13 2.14
CA PRO A 131 -6.68 9.73 2.48
C PRO A 131 -6.81 8.34 3.11
N CYS A 132 -5.85 7.45 2.90
CA CYS A 132 -5.83 6.12 3.53
C CYS A 132 -5.33 6.14 4.98
N GLN A 133 -4.91 7.30 5.47
CA GLN A 133 -4.40 7.48 6.82
C GLN A 133 -5.25 8.48 7.60
N SER A 134 -5.32 8.31 8.93
CA SER A 134 -5.87 9.28 9.86
C SER A 134 -4.78 9.81 10.78
N LEU A 135 -4.96 11.01 11.32
CA LEU A 135 -4.00 11.65 12.21
C LEU A 135 -4.41 11.46 13.66
N TRP A 136 -3.51 10.95 14.47
CA TRP A 136 -3.68 10.68 15.89
C TRP A 136 -2.57 11.32 16.71
N ARG A 137 -2.81 11.43 18.02
CA ARG A 137 -1.81 11.92 18.96
C ARG A 137 -1.76 11.03 20.19
N CYS A 138 -0.58 10.70 20.64
CA CYS A 138 -0.38 10.02 21.91
C CYS A 138 -0.58 11.01 23.08
N GLY A 139 -1.34 10.59 24.08
CA GLY A 139 -1.56 11.39 25.30
C GLY A 139 -0.38 11.36 26.28
N ASP A 140 0.50 10.38 26.14
CA ASP A 140 1.64 10.21 27.05
C ASP A 140 2.93 10.84 26.51
N CYS A 141 3.40 10.45 25.31
CA CYS A 141 4.60 11.06 24.71
C CYS A 141 4.31 12.32 23.89
N LEU A 142 3.04 12.65 23.68
CA LEU A 142 2.54 13.83 22.97
C LEU A 142 2.89 13.86 21.47
N GLU A 143 3.41 12.78 20.93
CA GLU A 143 3.82 12.68 19.53
C GLU A 143 2.59 12.50 18.63
N PRO A 144 2.43 13.32 17.58
CA PRO A 144 1.44 13.03 16.53
C PRO A 144 1.95 11.92 15.61
N PHE A 145 1.04 11.10 15.11
CA PHE A 145 1.39 10.02 14.18
C PHE A 145 0.23 9.73 13.24
N ASN A 146 0.55 9.16 12.08
CA ASN A 146 -0.47 8.66 11.16
C ASN A 146 -0.84 7.22 11.53
N TYR A 147 -2.11 6.90 11.34
CA TYR A 147 -2.65 5.55 11.46
C TYR A 147 -3.16 5.12 10.10
N PHE A 148 -2.69 3.97 9.60
CA PHE A 148 -3.20 3.40 8.36
C PHE A 148 -4.58 2.81 8.63
N LYS A 149 -5.61 3.41 8.04
CA LYS A 149 -7.00 3.02 8.29
C LYS A 149 -7.28 1.59 7.84
N CYS A 150 -8.16 0.92 8.57
CA CYS A 150 -8.72 -0.36 8.17
C CYS A 150 -9.72 -0.13 7.02
N LEU A 151 -9.46 -0.68 5.84
CA LEU A 151 -10.29 -0.54 4.64
C LEU A 151 -10.83 -1.89 4.15
#